data_6c1ccffdae6272d634f5ee0bb8d6deb4
#
_entry.id   6c1ccffdae6272d634f5ee0bb8d6deb4
#
_cell.length_a   1.000
_cell.length_b   1.000
_cell.length_c   1.000
_cell.angle_alpha   90.00
_cell.angle_beta   90.00
_cell.angle_gamma   90.00
#
_symmetry.space_group_name_H-M   'P 1'
#
loop_
_entity.id
_entity.type
_entity.pdbx_description
1 polymer ?
#
loop_
_entity_poly.entity_id
_entity_poly.type
_entity_poly.pdbx_seq_one_letter_code
_entity_poly.pdbx_strand_id
1 'polypeptide(L)'
;MHVTAQSKLRNFLLCWLPLIIYCLAIYIQSSLRSPERIPDVHFLDKILHFGAYGLLGILFFRAYETLPLRNNKNLLILLSIGSATFYGISDEIHQYFVPFRYADILDAVANTIGSIFGVYLYYRWKAAKKPT
;
A
#
# COMPACT_ATOMS: atom_id res chain seq x y z
N MET A 1 -19.15 -16.00 17.28
CA MET A 1 -19.78 -14.74 16.83
C MET A 1 -20.12 -14.89 15.34
N HIS A 2 -21.39 -15.07 14.99
CA HIS A 2 -21.83 -15.17 13.60
C HIS A 2 -21.63 -13.81 12.92
N VAL A 3 -20.67 -13.72 11.99
CA VAL A 3 -20.48 -12.54 11.13
C VAL A 3 -21.67 -12.52 10.16
N THR A 4 -22.58 -11.57 10.31
CA THR A 4 -23.76 -11.43 9.45
C THR A 4 -23.34 -11.09 8.01
N ALA A 5 -24.17 -11.44 7.02
CA ALA A 5 -23.93 -11.07 5.61
C ALA A 5 -23.73 -9.55 5.45
N GLN A 6 -24.49 -8.76 6.21
CA GLN A 6 -24.37 -7.30 6.23
C GLN A 6 -23.02 -6.79 6.73
N SER A 7 -22.43 -7.44 7.74
CA SER A 7 -21.09 -7.07 8.24
C SER A 7 -19.98 -7.45 7.25
N LYS A 8 -20.12 -8.56 6.54
CA LYS A 8 -19.20 -8.97 5.46
C LYS A 8 -19.23 -7.97 4.29
N LEU A 9 -20.42 -7.59 3.85
CA LEU A 9 -20.59 -6.60 2.77
C LEU A 9 -19.97 -5.25 3.19
N ARG A 10 -20.26 -4.77 4.41
CA ARG A 10 -19.67 -3.53 4.93
C ARG A 10 -18.14 -3.58 4.97
N ASN A 11 -17.55 -4.66 5.46
CA ASN A 11 -16.09 -4.84 5.52
C ASN A 11 -15.49 -4.84 4.10
N PHE A 12 -16.16 -5.50 3.16
CA PHE A 12 -15.73 -5.49 1.76
C PHE A 12 -15.75 -4.06 1.19
N LEU A 13 -16.87 -3.36 1.30
CA LEU A 13 -17.04 -2.03 0.72
C LEU A 13 -16.11 -0.97 1.35
N LEU A 14 -15.82 -1.08 2.66
CA LEU A 14 -15.04 -0.06 3.38
C LEU A 14 -13.54 -0.36 3.48
N CYS A 15 -13.13 -1.62 3.31
CA CYS A 15 -11.73 -2.01 3.50
C CYS A 15 -11.13 -2.66 2.24
N TRP A 16 -11.80 -3.62 1.64
CA TRP A 16 -11.26 -4.35 0.50
C TRP A 16 -11.45 -3.63 -0.83
N LEU A 17 -12.62 -3.04 -1.06
CA LEU A 17 -12.89 -2.32 -2.30
C LEU A 17 -11.95 -1.10 -2.48
N PRO A 18 -11.70 -0.23 -1.46
CA PRO A 18 -10.72 0.83 -1.59
C PRO A 18 -9.30 0.32 -1.87
N LEU A 19 -8.88 -0.79 -1.25
CA LEU A 19 -7.60 -1.42 -1.52
C LEU A 19 -7.49 -1.88 -2.98
N ILE A 20 -8.51 -2.56 -3.50
CA ILE A 20 -8.54 -3.03 -4.89
C ILE A 20 -8.49 -1.86 -5.87
N ILE A 21 -9.32 -0.83 -5.65
CA ILE A 21 -9.33 0.37 -6.48
C ILE A 21 -7.96 1.05 -6.47
N TYR A 22 -7.33 1.13 -5.30
CA TYR A 22 -6.02 1.77 -5.17
C TYR A 22 -4.91 0.97 -5.86
N CYS A 23 -4.90 -0.36 -5.74
CA CYS A 23 -4.00 -1.22 -6.51
C CYS A 23 -4.18 -1.02 -8.02
N LEU A 24 -5.42 -0.98 -8.51
CA LEU A 24 -5.71 -0.72 -9.91
C LEU A 24 -5.23 0.67 -10.34
N ALA A 25 -5.40 1.69 -9.51
CA ALA A 25 -4.94 3.05 -9.79
C ALA A 25 -3.41 3.11 -9.92
N ILE A 26 -2.67 2.45 -9.03
CA ILE A 26 -1.21 2.32 -9.12
C ILE A 26 -0.83 1.62 -10.43
N TYR A 27 -1.45 0.48 -10.74
CA TYR A 27 -1.18 -0.28 -11.96
C TYR A 27 -1.42 0.53 -13.22
N ILE A 28 -2.54 1.25 -13.30
CA ILE A 28 -2.87 2.12 -14.44
C ILE A 28 -1.82 3.23 -14.57
N GLN A 29 -1.51 3.92 -13.47
CA GLN A 29 -0.51 5.00 -13.45
C GLN A 29 0.88 4.49 -13.86
N SER A 30 1.26 3.31 -13.38
CA SER A 30 2.52 2.63 -13.71
C SER A 30 2.59 2.23 -15.20
N SER A 31 1.45 1.94 -15.82
CA SER A 31 1.34 1.57 -17.23
C SER A 31 1.35 2.78 -18.18
N LEU A 32 1.15 3.99 -17.66
CA LEU A 32 1.16 5.19 -18.47
C LEU A 32 2.60 5.62 -18.79
N ARG A 33 2.76 6.20 -19.99
CA ARG A 33 4.04 6.76 -20.42
C ARG A 33 4.51 7.84 -19.44
N SER A 34 5.74 7.74 -18.98
CA SER A 34 6.34 8.81 -18.18
C SER A 34 6.52 10.06 -19.03
N PRO A 35 6.21 11.27 -18.54
CA PRO A 35 6.67 12.50 -19.17
C PRO A 35 8.20 12.49 -19.28
N GLU A 36 8.75 13.20 -20.29
CA GLU A 36 10.19 13.33 -20.44
C GLU A 36 10.85 13.69 -19.11
N ARG A 37 11.97 13.03 -18.78
CA ARG A 37 12.69 13.25 -17.53
C ARG A 37 13.09 14.72 -17.40
N ILE A 38 12.43 15.43 -16.51
CA ILE A 38 12.89 16.74 -16.05
C ILE A 38 13.90 16.44 -14.92
N PRO A 39 15.17 16.84 -15.02
CA PRO A 39 16.23 16.45 -14.07
C PRO A 39 15.94 16.75 -12.59
N ASP A 40 15.16 17.78 -12.30
CA ASP A 40 14.85 18.22 -10.94
C ASP A 40 13.73 17.40 -10.24
N VAL A 41 13.16 16.39 -10.88
CA VAL A 41 11.98 15.66 -10.40
C VAL A 41 12.33 14.34 -9.71
N HIS A 42 13.59 13.89 -9.76
CA HIS A 42 13.99 12.60 -9.16
C HIS A 42 13.66 12.47 -7.67
N PHE A 43 13.85 13.54 -6.90
CA PHE A 43 13.55 13.52 -5.46
C PHE A 43 12.05 13.52 -5.20
N LEU A 44 11.29 14.27 -5.98
CA LEU A 44 9.83 14.31 -5.87
C LEU A 44 9.22 12.95 -6.20
N ASP A 45 9.75 12.25 -7.20
CA ASP A 45 9.32 10.91 -7.56
C ASP A 45 9.44 9.93 -6.39
N LYS A 46 10.58 9.93 -5.70
CA LYS A 46 10.81 9.12 -4.49
C LYS A 46 9.82 9.44 -3.35
N ILE A 47 9.48 10.72 -3.16
CA ILE A 47 8.49 11.15 -2.17
C ILE A 47 7.10 10.63 -2.56
N LEU A 48 6.75 10.67 -3.84
CA LEU A 48 5.47 10.15 -4.34
C LEU A 48 5.38 8.62 -4.14
N HIS A 49 6.44 7.87 -4.45
CA HIS A 49 6.53 6.43 -4.18
C HIS A 49 6.38 6.14 -2.68
N PHE A 50 7.13 6.84 -1.83
CA PHE A 50 7.02 6.71 -0.38
C PHE A 50 5.58 6.95 0.12
N GLY A 51 4.94 8.04 -0.30
CA GLY A 51 3.57 8.40 0.11
C GLY A 51 2.53 7.41 -0.40
N ALA A 52 2.61 7.05 -1.69
CA ALA A 52 1.68 6.12 -2.32
C ALA A 52 1.72 4.73 -1.66
N TYR A 53 2.91 4.21 -1.39
CA TYR A 53 3.06 2.89 -0.76
C TYR A 53 2.86 2.93 0.75
N GLY A 54 3.06 4.07 1.39
CA GLY A 54 2.61 4.30 2.77
C GLY A 54 1.10 4.15 2.90
N LEU A 55 0.34 4.79 2.00
CA LEU A 55 -1.10 4.63 1.93
C LEU A 55 -1.53 3.20 1.58
N LEU A 56 -0.83 2.55 0.64
CA LEU A 56 -1.11 1.16 0.29
C LEU A 56 -0.94 0.23 1.50
N GLY A 57 0.11 0.40 2.28
CA GLY A 57 0.33 -0.36 3.52
C GLY A 57 -0.81 -0.18 4.54
N ILE A 58 -1.31 1.05 4.70
CA ILE A 58 -2.47 1.35 5.54
C ILE A 58 -3.72 0.62 5.02
N LEU A 59 -3.95 0.62 3.72
CA LEU A 59 -5.12 -0.05 3.12
C LEU A 59 -5.05 -1.57 3.30
N PHE A 60 -3.87 -2.19 3.14
CA PHE A 60 -3.68 -3.60 3.48
C PHE A 60 -3.95 -3.87 4.95
N PHE A 61 -3.44 -3.04 5.85
CA PHE A 61 -3.67 -3.19 7.28
C PHE A 61 -5.18 -3.17 7.61
N ARG A 62 -5.92 -2.20 7.07
CA ARG A 62 -7.38 -2.10 7.25
C ARG A 62 -8.13 -3.32 6.71
N ALA A 63 -7.73 -3.81 5.55
CA ALA A 63 -8.35 -5.00 4.94
C ALA A 63 -8.08 -6.25 5.80
N TYR A 64 -6.84 -6.47 6.23
CA TYR A 64 -6.45 -7.62 7.04
C TYR A 64 -7.04 -7.61 8.46
N GLU A 65 -7.31 -6.43 9.04
CA GLU A 65 -8.04 -6.33 10.30
C GLU A 65 -9.46 -6.92 10.25
N THR A 66 -10.05 -7.04 9.07
CA THR A 66 -11.36 -7.68 8.90
C THR A 66 -11.30 -9.20 8.99
N LEU A 67 -10.11 -9.79 8.96
CA LEU A 67 -9.84 -11.21 9.02
C LEU A 67 -9.54 -11.65 10.47
N PRO A 68 -9.53 -12.96 10.76
CA PRO A 68 -9.12 -13.50 12.07
C PRO A 68 -7.68 -13.10 12.49
N LEU A 69 -6.87 -12.61 11.57
CA LEU A 69 -5.50 -12.10 11.79
C LEU A 69 -5.42 -10.93 12.79
N ARG A 70 -6.51 -10.22 13.00
CA ARG A 70 -6.57 -9.06 13.92
C ARG A 70 -6.12 -9.36 15.34
N ASN A 71 -6.17 -10.63 15.76
CA ASN A 71 -5.78 -11.05 17.10
C ASN A 71 -4.26 -11.16 17.26
N ASN A 72 -3.50 -11.28 16.15
CA ASN A 72 -2.04 -11.29 16.14
C ASN A 72 -1.52 -10.01 15.47
N LYS A 73 -1.24 -9.00 16.30
CA LYS A 73 -0.83 -7.68 15.84
C LYS A 73 0.48 -7.72 15.04
N ASN A 74 1.43 -8.53 15.45
CA ASN A 74 2.74 -8.64 14.79
C ASN A 74 2.57 -9.25 13.39
N LEU A 75 1.76 -10.30 13.29
CA LEU A 75 1.45 -10.91 12.00
C LEU A 75 0.68 -9.95 11.09
N LEU A 76 -0.27 -9.21 11.64
CA LEU A 76 -1.03 -8.20 10.91
C LEU A 76 -0.13 -7.11 10.31
N ILE A 77 0.79 -6.55 11.13
CA ILE A 77 1.77 -5.56 10.69
C ILE A 77 2.68 -6.16 9.60
N LEU A 78 3.24 -7.34 9.85
CA LEU A 78 4.17 -8.00 8.92
C LEU A 78 3.52 -8.28 7.57
N LEU A 79 2.30 -8.82 7.55
CA LEU A 79 1.58 -9.10 6.31
C LEU A 79 1.21 -7.83 5.56
N SER A 80 0.83 -6.76 6.26
CA SER A 80 0.49 -5.48 5.63
C SER A 80 1.68 -4.84 4.94
N ILE A 81 2.83 -4.79 5.63
CA ILE A 81 4.09 -4.28 5.06
C ILE A 81 4.56 -5.20 3.94
N GLY A 82 4.56 -6.51 4.16
CA GLY A 82 5.00 -7.50 3.17
C GLY A 82 4.20 -7.44 1.89
N SER A 83 2.86 -7.34 1.98
CA SER A 83 1.99 -7.25 0.80
C SER A 83 2.21 -5.94 0.02
N ALA A 84 2.32 -4.81 0.70
CA ALA A 84 2.59 -3.53 0.05
C ALA A 84 3.99 -3.51 -0.60
N THR A 85 5.02 -4.03 0.09
CA THR A 85 6.38 -4.16 -0.45
C THR A 85 6.42 -5.08 -1.66
N PHE A 86 5.77 -6.24 -1.58
CA PHE A 86 5.70 -7.19 -2.71
C PHE A 86 4.99 -6.57 -3.92
N TYR A 87 3.90 -5.83 -3.69
CA TYR A 87 3.22 -5.09 -4.74
C TYR A 87 4.14 -4.04 -5.36
N GLY A 88 4.91 -3.29 -4.56
CA GLY A 88 5.88 -2.31 -5.02
C GLY A 88 6.99 -2.92 -5.88
N ILE A 89 7.53 -4.06 -5.47
CA ILE A 89 8.54 -4.78 -6.29
C ILE A 89 7.93 -5.24 -7.61
N SER A 90 6.70 -5.77 -7.59
CA SER A 90 6.01 -6.20 -8.82
C SER A 90 5.69 -5.02 -9.74
N ASP A 91 5.42 -3.84 -9.18
CA ASP A 91 5.22 -2.60 -9.93
C ASP A 91 6.50 -2.15 -10.65
N GLU A 92 7.65 -2.18 -9.96
CA GLU A 92 8.95 -1.88 -10.59
C GLU A 92 9.30 -2.86 -11.71
N ILE A 93 9.04 -4.16 -11.50
CA ILE A 93 9.21 -5.18 -12.54
C ILE A 93 8.29 -4.89 -13.72
N HIS A 94 7.03 -4.52 -13.47
CA HIS A 94 6.09 -4.14 -14.53
C HIS A 94 6.60 -2.92 -15.31
N GLN A 95 7.07 -1.87 -14.64
CA GLN A 95 7.62 -0.67 -15.28
C GLN A 95 8.82 -0.97 -16.17
N TYR A 96 9.63 -1.95 -15.83
CA TYR A 96 10.74 -2.39 -16.68
C TYR A 96 10.29 -2.84 -18.08
N PHE A 97 9.10 -3.40 -18.22
CA PHE A 97 8.53 -3.86 -19.48
C PHE A 97 7.68 -2.81 -20.19
N VAL A 98 7.41 -1.67 -19.56
CA VAL A 98 6.60 -0.59 -20.15
C VAL A 98 7.50 0.33 -20.97
N PRO A 99 7.21 0.57 -22.26
CA PRO A 99 7.99 1.48 -23.09
C PRO A 99 8.08 2.87 -22.47
N PHE A 100 9.29 3.45 -22.48
CA PHE A 100 9.59 4.78 -21.93
C PHE A 100 9.42 4.92 -20.41
N ARG A 101 9.33 3.80 -19.67
CA ARG A 101 9.47 3.74 -18.23
C ARG A 101 10.85 3.18 -17.87
N TYR A 102 11.31 3.54 -16.67
CA TYR A 102 12.57 3.05 -16.12
C TYR A 102 12.30 2.53 -14.73
N ALA A 103 12.57 1.24 -14.50
CA ALA A 103 12.58 0.67 -13.17
C ALA A 103 13.78 1.24 -12.37
N ASP A 104 13.55 1.68 -11.16
CA ASP A 104 14.58 2.20 -10.26
C ASP A 104 14.55 1.45 -8.93
N ILE A 105 15.64 0.84 -8.55
CA ILE A 105 15.78 0.14 -7.26
C ILE A 105 15.50 1.09 -6.10
N LEU A 106 15.84 2.38 -6.23
CA LEU A 106 15.53 3.37 -5.19
C LEU A 106 14.03 3.62 -5.03
N ASP A 107 13.23 3.43 -6.07
CA ASP A 107 11.77 3.50 -5.98
C ASP A 107 11.21 2.30 -5.21
N ALA A 108 11.74 1.09 -5.44
CA ALA A 108 11.41 -0.08 -4.63
C ALA A 108 11.79 0.10 -3.16
N VAL A 109 12.93 0.74 -2.86
CA VAL A 109 13.33 1.09 -1.50
C VAL A 109 12.38 2.12 -0.90
N ALA A 110 12.02 3.18 -1.63
CA ALA A 110 11.07 4.19 -1.19
C ALA A 110 9.68 3.58 -0.91
N ASN A 111 9.21 2.66 -1.77
CA ASN A 111 7.98 1.90 -1.59
C ASN A 111 7.99 1.10 -0.28
N THR A 112 9.08 0.40 0.00
CA THR A 112 9.23 -0.43 1.21
C THR A 112 9.25 0.44 2.47
N ILE A 113 10.06 1.49 2.50
CA ILE A 113 10.16 2.39 3.65
C ILE A 113 8.84 3.12 3.87
N GLY A 114 8.18 3.55 2.79
CA GLY A 114 6.85 4.14 2.85
C GLY A 114 5.82 3.21 3.47
N SER A 115 5.80 1.94 3.05
CA SER A 115 4.91 0.92 3.60
C SER A 115 5.13 0.71 5.10
N ILE A 116 6.37 0.61 5.54
CA ILE A 116 6.73 0.46 6.97
C ILE A 116 6.23 1.67 7.75
N PHE A 117 6.52 2.86 7.26
CA PHE A 117 6.16 4.11 7.93
C PHE A 117 4.64 4.29 8.01
N GLY A 118 3.91 4.07 6.92
CA GLY A 118 2.46 4.20 6.88
C GLY A 118 1.76 3.22 7.82
N VAL A 119 2.15 1.94 7.78
CA VAL A 119 1.58 0.91 8.68
C VAL A 119 1.88 1.23 10.14
N TYR A 120 3.11 1.65 10.46
CA TYR A 120 3.50 1.99 11.82
C TYR A 120 2.71 3.19 12.35
N LEU A 121 2.59 4.28 11.57
CA LEU A 121 1.82 5.46 11.97
C LEU A 121 0.35 5.12 12.20
N TYR A 122 -0.24 4.36 11.30
CA TYR A 122 -1.65 3.99 11.42
C TYR A 122 -1.89 3.08 12.65
N TYR A 123 -1.00 2.13 12.89
CA TYR A 123 -1.05 1.28 14.08
C TYR A 123 -0.96 2.10 15.38
N ARG A 124 -0.01 3.04 15.46
CA ARG A 124 0.16 3.92 16.62
C ARG A 124 -1.05 4.83 16.84
N TRP A 125 -1.58 5.41 15.77
CA TRP A 125 -2.78 6.22 15.83
C TRP A 125 -4.00 5.45 16.36
N LYS A 126 -4.20 4.22 15.89
CA LYS A 126 -5.27 3.35 16.41
C LYS A 126 -5.07 2.96 17.87
N ALA A 127 -3.85 2.67 18.27
CA ALA A 127 -3.53 2.33 19.65
C ALA A 127 -3.84 3.50 20.60
N ALA A 128 -3.53 4.74 20.18
CA ALA A 128 -3.82 5.95 20.96
C ALA A 128 -5.32 6.26 21.09
N LYS A 129 -6.15 5.79 20.15
CA LYS A 129 -7.61 6.00 20.19
C LYS A 129 -8.40 4.97 20.99
N LYS A 130 -7.77 3.90 21.48
CA LYS A 130 -8.45 2.96 22.39
C LYS A 130 -8.56 3.63 23.77
N PRO A 131 -9.80 3.88 24.27
CA PRO A 131 -9.94 4.30 25.67
C PRO A 131 -9.40 3.18 26.57
N THR A 132 -8.66 3.56 27.59
CA THR A 132 -8.23 2.72 28.72
C THR A 132 -9.44 2.11 29.43
#